data_59700b2ef2e95e61099b31e77cb61042
#
_entry.id   59700b2ef2e95e61099b31e77cb61042
#
_cell.length_a   1.000
_cell.length_b   1.000
_cell.length_c   1.000
_cell.angle_alpha   90.00
_cell.angle_beta   90.00
_cell.angle_gamma   90.00
#
_symmetry.space_group_name_H-M   'P 1'
#
loop_
_entity.id
_entity.type
_entity.pdbx_description
1 polymer ?
#
loop_
_entity_poly.entity_id
_entity_poly.type
_entity_poly.pdbx_seq_one_letter_code
_entity_poly.pdbx_strand_id
1 'polypeptide(L)'
;MFVFGRTFYCGEVTEDQIGQSVVLKGWVQKRRDLGGLIFIDLRDRTGIVQVVFNPDLSKEALETAESIRNEYVLDIKGTVVAREEATINPNLKTGKMEIQVETVTVLNEAKTPPFVISDQADEVSEDVRLKYRYLDLRRPAMFETMKMRHEVTKAFRHFLDDNGFLDIETPILTKSTPEGARDYLVPSRVHEGEFYALPQSPQLFKQLLMVSGMDRYYQIARCFRDEDLRADRQPEFTQVDIEMSFMSQEDIMTLAEEMMAKVMKDVKGVDLTLPLPRMTYDEAMNSYGSDKPDTRFEMKLVNISDTVKDSDFKVFSGAVKNGGAVKAINVKGAAANYSRKDIDALGAFAANYGAKGLAWLKAEGTELKGPIAKFFDEAKQAELKEQLQVEEGDLLLFVADKTSVVHDALGALRLKLGKELELIDESVFNFLWVVDWPLLEKDEEEGRFYAAHHPFTMPVRDDLELIETSPEDMKAQAYDLVLNGYELGGGSIRIFEKDIQEKMFGLLGFSKEEAYEQFGFLLDAFEHGVPPHGGIALGLDRLVMLLAGRSNLRDTIAFPKTASASCVLTDAPGHVSEAQLDELSLAIKTKVKQ
;
A
#
# COMPACT_ATOMS: atom_id res chain seq x y z
N MET A 1 0.73 -17.67 29.44
CA MET A 1 0.57 -18.12 28.04
C MET A 1 0.64 -19.63 28.01
N PHE A 2 -0.25 -20.32 27.26
CA PHE A 2 -0.16 -21.78 27.11
C PHE A 2 1.02 -22.14 26.18
N VAL A 3 1.93 -22.98 26.64
CA VAL A 3 3.20 -23.32 25.95
C VAL A 3 3.20 -24.80 25.53
N PHE A 4 2.13 -25.27 24.97
CA PHE A 4 1.86 -26.68 24.65
C PHE A 4 3.10 -27.51 24.28
N GLY A 5 3.43 -28.53 25.15
CA GLY A 5 4.51 -29.48 24.94
C GLY A 5 5.93 -28.89 24.96
N ARG A 6 6.12 -27.65 25.43
CA ARG A 6 7.40 -26.98 25.70
C ARG A 6 7.30 -26.21 27.01
N THR A 7 8.42 -25.85 27.63
CA THR A 7 8.41 -25.00 28.83
C THR A 7 8.57 -23.52 28.47
N PHE A 8 9.37 -23.20 27.45
CA PHE A 8 9.62 -21.86 26.93
C PHE A 8 9.70 -21.87 25.41
N TYR A 9 9.55 -20.70 24.79
CA TYR A 9 9.99 -20.46 23.43
C TYR A 9 11.49 -20.17 23.39
N CYS A 10 12.15 -20.46 22.26
CA CYS A 10 13.62 -20.34 22.12
C CYS A 10 14.13 -18.93 22.41
N GLY A 11 13.48 -17.89 21.88
CA GLY A 11 13.88 -16.49 22.08
C GLY A 11 13.42 -15.87 23.42
N GLU A 12 12.68 -16.62 24.25
CA GLU A 12 12.18 -16.19 25.56
C GLU A 12 13.02 -16.70 26.73
N VAL A 13 14.04 -17.52 26.48
CA VAL A 13 14.97 -17.99 27.52
C VAL A 13 15.83 -16.80 27.98
N THR A 14 15.85 -16.54 29.28
CA THR A 14 16.60 -15.46 29.93
C THR A 14 17.55 -15.99 31.01
N GLU A 15 18.35 -15.12 31.61
CA GLU A 15 19.26 -15.46 32.71
C GLU A 15 18.50 -16.00 33.95
N ASP A 16 17.21 -15.67 34.10
CA ASP A 16 16.38 -16.16 35.23
C ASP A 16 16.11 -17.68 35.17
N GLN A 17 16.29 -18.32 34.03
CA GLN A 17 16.13 -19.76 33.86
C GLN A 17 17.44 -20.54 34.06
N ILE A 18 18.57 -19.90 34.34
CA ILE A 18 19.83 -20.61 34.58
C ILE A 18 19.67 -21.64 35.69
N GLY A 19 20.10 -22.87 35.43
CA GLY A 19 19.94 -24.02 36.32
C GLY A 19 18.63 -24.77 36.20
N GLN A 20 17.66 -24.26 35.41
CA GLN A 20 16.37 -24.93 35.21
C GLN A 20 16.44 -25.91 34.03
N SER A 21 15.72 -27.04 34.20
CA SER A 21 15.49 -27.96 33.09
C SER A 21 14.35 -27.44 32.22
N VAL A 22 14.60 -27.36 30.91
CA VAL A 22 13.65 -26.82 29.93
C VAL A 22 13.38 -27.80 28.79
N VAL A 23 12.19 -27.71 28.20
CA VAL A 23 11.81 -28.39 26.97
C VAL A 23 11.58 -27.34 25.90
N LEU A 24 12.36 -27.40 24.81
CA LEU A 24 12.30 -26.49 23.68
C LEU A 24 12.00 -27.26 22.40
N LYS A 25 11.25 -26.63 21.48
CA LYS A 25 10.92 -27.18 20.17
C LYS A 25 11.13 -26.13 19.10
N GLY A 26 11.81 -26.51 18.01
CA GLY A 26 12.11 -25.56 16.94
C GLY A 26 12.80 -26.20 15.75
N TRP A 27 13.24 -25.36 14.85
CA TRP A 27 13.97 -25.71 13.65
C TRP A 27 15.46 -25.47 13.85
N VAL A 28 16.30 -26.31 13.25
CA VAL A 28 17.76 -26.13 13.21
C VAL A 28 18.10 -25.01 12.24
N GLN A 29 18.52 -23.86 12.76
CA GLN A 29 19.01 -22.76 11.93
C GLN A 29 20.41 -23.02 11.39
N LYS A 30 21.30 -23.49 12.27
CA LYS A 30 22.70 -23.76 11.95
C LYS A 30 23.25 -24.85 12.87
N ARG A 31 24.04 -25.77 12.32
CA ARG A 31 24.81 -26.77 13.06
C ARG A 31 26.29 -26.50 12.90
N ARG A 32 27.05 -26.62 13.97
CA ARG A 32 28.52 -26.54 14.02
C ARG A 32 29.05 -27.72 14.80
N ASP A 33 30.14 -28.31 14.33
CA ASP A 33 30.86 -29.39 14.98
C ASP A 33 32.27 -28.88 15.34
N LEU A 34 32.57 -28.81 16.61
CA LEU A 34 33.79 -28.19 17.13
C LEU A 34 34.42 -29.11 18.16
N GLY A 35 35.32 -30.00 17.69
CA GLY A 35 36.18 -30.81 18.57
C GLY A 35 35.44 -31.83 19.45
N GLY A 36 34.38 -32.45 18.94
CA GLY A 36 33.59 -33.45 19.66
C GLY A 36 32.38 -32.89 20.41
N LEU A 37 32.17 -31.59 20.34
CA LEU A 37 30.93 -30.93 20.76
C LEU A 37 30.13 -30.49 19.53
N ILE A 38 28.81 -30.69 19.56
CA ILE A 38 27.94 -30.20 18.51
C ILE A 38 27.11 -29.04 19.07
N PHE A 39 27.13 -27.92 18.35
CA PHE A 39 26.37 -26.73 18.64
C PHE A 39 25.27 -26.57 17.60
N ILE A 40 24.05 -26.37 18.04
CA ILE A 40 22.91 -26.08 17.17
C ILE A 40 22.25 -24.77 17.61
N ASP A 41 22.05 -23.88 16.65
CA ASP A 41 21.20 -22.72 16.82
C ASP A 41 19.76 -23.19 16.57
N LEU A 42 18.97 -23.34 17.62
CA LEU A 42 17.58 -23.76 17.56
C LEU A 42 16.69 -22.52 17.45
N ARG A 43 15.89 -22.47 16.40
CA ARG A 43 15.01 -21.32 16.07
C ARG A 43 13.54 -21.69 16.24
N ASP A 44 12.78 -20.78 16.81
CA ASP A 44 11.33 -20.73 16.71
C ASP A 44 10.83 -19.33 16.34
N ARG A 45 9.51 -19.09 16.46
CA ARG A 45 8.90 -17.80 16.12
C ARG A 45 9.35 -16.60 16.98
N THR A 46 10.00 -16.83 18.12
CA THR A 46 10.42 -15.79 19.05
C THR A 46 11.90 -15.45 18.94
N GLY A 47 12.68 -16.32 18.29
CA GLY A 47 14.11 -16.15 18.12
C GLY A 47 14.89 -17.44 18.13
N ILE A 48 16.17 -17.32 18.48
CA ILE A 48 17.17 -18.39 18.42
C ILE A 48 17.77 -18.57 19.82
N VAL A 49 18.03 -19.83 20.21
CA VAL A 49 18.88 -20.18 21.36
C VAL A 49 19.90 -21.21 20.93
N GLN A 50 21.12 -21.13 21.44
CA GLN A 50 22.14 -22.14 21.23
C GLN A 50 21.88 -23.35 22.13
N VAL A 51 21.92 -24.53 21.56
CA VAL A 51 21.89 -25.81 22.29
C VAL A 51 23.18 -26.56 22.03
N VAL A 52 23.72 -27.19 23.08
CA VAL A 52 25.04 -27.83 23.07
C VAL A 52 24.90 -29.30 23.41
N PHE A 53 25.46 -30.17 22.56
CA PHE A 53 25.54 -31.60 22.73
C PHE A 53 26.94 -31.95 23.19
N ASN A 54 27.04 -32.43 24.42
CA ASN A 54 28.28 -32.80 25.07
C ASN A 54 28.24 -34.30 25.39
N PRO A 55 29.24 -35.10 24.95
CA PRO A 55 29.30 -36.55 25.21
C PRO A 55 29.37 -36.88 26.70
N ASP A 56 29.91 -35.98 27.53
CA ASP A 56 29.98 -36.17 28.98
C ASP A 56 28.61 -36.10 29.66
N LEU A 57 27.63 -35.43 29.03
CA LEU A 57 26.27 -35.35 29.53
C LEU A 57 25.37 -36.43 28.93
N SER A 58 25.42 -36.62 27.62
CA SER A 58 24.61 -37.61 26.90
C SER A 58 25.25 -38.02 25.58
N LYS A 59 25.80 -39.22 25.56
CA LYS A 59 26.36 -39.82 24.34
C LYS A 59 25.28 -40.07 23.30
N GLU A 60 24.11 -40.55 23.73
CA GLU A 60 22.96 -40.80 22.85
C GLU A 60 22.45 -39.54 22.14
N ALA A 61 22.37 -38.43 22.88
CA ALA A 61 22.01 -37.15 22.29
C ALA A 61 23.04 -36.65 21.28
N LEU A 62 24.35 -36.85 21.56
CA LEU A 62 25.41 -36.49 20.63
C LEU A 62 25.37 -37.36 19.36
N GLU A 63 25.22 -38.68 19.48
CA GLU A 63 25.09 -39.60 18.34
C GLU A 63 23.90 -39.18 17.45
N THR A 64 22.78 -38.83 18.05
CA THR A 64 21.62 -38.29 17.29
C THR A 64 21.97 -36.99 16.59
N ALA A 65 22.70 -36.08 17.27
CA ALA A 65 23.07 -34.76 16.73
C ALA A 65 24.02 -34.84 15.52
N GLU A 66 24.79 -35.91 15.36
CA GLU A 66 25.67 -36.15 14.19
C GLU A 66 24.88 -36.21 12.88
N SER A 67 23.66 -36.77 12.93
CA SER A 67 22.75 -36.90 11.77
C SER A 67 21.94 -35.66 11.47
N ILE A 68 21.79 -34.73 12.42
CA ILE A 68 20.96 -33.54 12.30
C ILE A 68 21.49 -32.59 11.22
N ARG A 69 20.59 -32.02 10.45
CA ARG A 69 20.86 -31.03 9.38
C ARG A 69 19.98 -29.78 9.58
N ASN A 70 20.31 -28.74 8.83
CA ASN A 70 19.51 -27.48 8.85
C ASN A 70 18.06 -27.76 8.54
N GLU A 71 17.19 -27.00 9.17
CA GLU A 71 15.72 -27.04 9.07
C GLU A 71 15.08 -28.35 9.60
N TYR A 72 15.84 -29.29 10.19
CA TYR A 72 15.24 -30.38 10.97
C TYR A 72 14.44 -29.81 12.14
N VAL A 73 13.33 -30.46 12.47
CA VAL A 73 12.49 -30.08 13.62
C VAL A 73 12.85 -30.94 14.82
N LEU A 74 13.23 -30.29 15.91
CA LEU A 74 13.71 -30.95 17.11
C LEU A 74 12.81 -30.71 18.30
N ASP A 75 12.73 -31.72 19.17
CA ASP A 75 12.28 -31.64 20.55
C ASP A 75 13.51 -31.87 21.45
N ILE A 76 13.84 -30.88 22.25
CA ILE A 76 15.07 -30.88 23.07
C ILE A 76 14.68 -30.68 24.52
N LYS A 77 15.18 -31.54 25.40
CA LYS A 77 15.21 -31.35 26.84
C LYS A 77 16.64 -31.13 27.29
N GLY A 78 16.85 -30.13 28.13
CA GLY A 78 18.19 -29.82 28.65
C GLY A 78 18.13 -28.75 29.76
N THR A 79 19.30 -28.43 30.30
CA THR A 79 19.47 -27.46 31.37
C THR A 79 20.03 -26.16 30.81
N VAL A 80 19.43 -25.03 31.22
CA VAL A 80 19.92 -23.68 30.86
C VAL A 80 21.19 -23.39 31.66
N VAL A 81 22.26 -22.99 30.97
CA VAL A 81 23.53 -22.58 31.60
C VAL A 81 23.97 -21.22 31.04
N ALA A 82 24.74 -20.50 31.86
CA ALA A 82 25.42 -19.29 31.42
C ALA A 82 26.57 -19.66 30.48
N ARG A 83 26.76 -18.90 29.41
CA ARG A 83 27.94 -19.03 28.53
C ARG A 83 29.13 -18.36 29.18
N GLU A 84 30.33 -18.91 28.89
CA GLU A 84 31.56 -18.25 29.26
C GLU A 84 31.64 -16.85 28.61
N GLU A 85 32.22 -15.89 29.29
CA GLU A 85 32.28 -14.48 28.86
C GLU A 85 32.88 -14.33 27.44
N ALA A 86 33.89 -15.13 27.11
CA ALA A 86 34.55 -15.19 25.80
C ALA A 86 33.65 -15.74 24.67
N THR A 87 32.55 -16.43 25.00
CA THR A 87 31.66 -17.09 24.05
C THR A 87 30.27 -16.42 23.95
N ILE A 88 30.03 -15.33 24.70
CA ILE A 88 28.80 -14.56 24.63
C ILE A 88 28.59 -14.04 23.21
N ASN A 89 27.39 -14.25 22.66
CA ASN A 89 27.03 -13.70 21.36
C ASN A 89 26.14 -12.46 21.52
N PRO A 90 26.68 -11.25 21.33
CA PRO A 90 25.91 -10.00 21.49
C PRO A 90 24.81 -9.82 20.45
N ASN A 91 24.84 -10.57 19.33
CA ASN A 91 23.85 -10.48 18.27
C ASN A 91 22.58 -11.30 18.52
N LEU A 92 22.57 -12.12 19.57
CA LEU A 92 21.41 -12.90 19.98
C LEU A 92 20.87 -12.39 21.32
N LYS A 93 19.56 -12.20 21.41
CA LYS A 93 18.87 -11.87 22.66
C LYS A 93 19.19 -12.88 23.78
N THR A 94 19.32 -14.15 23.42
CA THR A 94 19.67 -15.28 24.29
C THR A 94 21.17 -15.55 24.37
N GLY A 95 21.99 -14.67 23.82
CA GLY A 95 23.42 -14.93 23.57
C GLY A 95 24.30 -15.10 24.82
N LYS A 96 23.78 -14.80 26.01
CA LYS A 96 24.44 -15.05 27.30
C LYS A 96 24.21 -16.46 27.86
N MET A 97 23.24 -17.19 27.30
CA MET A 97 22.85 -18.52 27.75
C MET A 97 22.99 -19.54 26.64
N GLU A 98 23.07 -20.80 27.02
CA GLU A 98 22.93 -21.95 26.14
C GLU A 98 22.23 -23.08 26.88
N ILE A 99 21.77 -24.08 26.13
CA ILE A 99 21.08 -25.23 26.69
C ILE A 99 22.02 -26.42 26.59
N GLN A 100 22.39 -27.00 27.70
CA GLN A 100 23.10 -28.29 27.76
C GLN A 100 22.07 -29.41 27.57
N VAL A 101 22.18 -30.11 26.44
CA VAL A 101 21.17 -31.07 25.99
C VAL A 101 21.30 -32.39 26.76
N GLU A 102 20.21 -32.83 27.37
CA GLU A 102 20.07 -34.14 28.01
C GLU A 102 19.49 -35.18 27.03
N THR A 103 18.40 -34.78 26.33
CA THR A 103 17.75 -35.65 25.33
C THR A 103 17.33 -34.81 24.11
N VAL A 104 17.34 -35.45 22.96
CA VAL A 104 16.85 -34.89 21.69
C VAL A 104 16.03 -35.91 20.93
N THR A 105 14.94 -35.45 20.34
CA THR A 105 14.14 -36.23 19.39
C THR A 105 14.02 -35.44 18.09
N VAL A 106 14.37 -36.07 16.98
CA VAL A 106 14.08 -35.54 15.65
C VAL A 106 12.60 -35.79 15.36
N LEU A 107 11.82 -34.71 15.39
CA LEU A 107 10.37 -34.79 15.12
C LEU A 107 10.11 -34.91 13.62
N ASN A 108 10.91 -34.25 12.81
CA ASN A 108 10.84 -34.33 11.36
C ASN A 108 12.16 -33.93 10.72
N GLU A 109 12.52 -34.60 9.65
CA GLU A 109 13.68 -34.28 8.82
C GLU A 109 13.31 -33.27 7.73
N ALA A 110 14.30 -32.59 7.17
CA ALA A 110 14.13 -31.64 6.09
C ALA A 110 15.10 -31.95 4.94
N LYS A 111 14.66 -31.75 3.72
CA LYS A 111 15.54 -31.62 2.56
C LYS A 111 16.27 -30.27 2.64
N THR A 112 17.41 -30.16 1.97
CA THR A 112 18.11 -28.88 1.83
C THR A 112 17.18 -27.83 1.22
N PRO A 113 16.91 -26.71 1.91
CA PRO A 113 16.05 -25.68 1.37
C PRO A 113 16.67 -25.00 0.14
N PRO A 114 15.86 -24.46 -0.78
CA PRO A 114 16.34 -23.82 -2.01
C PRO A 114 17.09 -22.50 -1.77
N PHE A 115 16.96 -21.92 -0.59
CA PHE A 115 17.68 -20.75 -0.11
C PHE A 115 17.87 -20.80 1.41
N VAL A 116 18.79 -20.01 1.91
CA VAL A 116 19.05 -19.91 3.35
C VAL A 116 17.91 -19.14 4.03
N ILE A 117 17.40 -19.66 5.16
CA ILE A 117 16.34 -19.00 5.94
C ILE A 117 16.98 -17.87 6.76
N SER A 118 17.26 -16.76 6.12
CA SER A 118 17.81 -15.54 6.71
C SER A 118 17.37 -14.32 5.90
N ASP A 119 17.54 -13.12 6.44
CA ASP A 119 17.16 -11.90 5.73
C ASP A 119 18.03 -11.60 4.50
N GLN A 120 19.21 -12.22 4.39
CA GLN A 120 20.02 -12.19 3.16
C GLN A 120 19.32 -12.84 1.95
N ALA A 121 18.24 -13.62 2.16
CA ALA A 121 17.43 -14.18 1.08
C ALA A 121 16.61 -13.12 0.30
N ASP A 122 16.67 -11.85 0.67
CA ASP A 122 16.13 -10.77 -0.17
C ASP A 122 16.86 -10.65 -1.53
N GLU A 123 18.09 -11.16 -1.62
CA GLU A 123 18.85 -11.27 -2.88
C GLU A 123 18.35 -12.42 -3.79
N VAL A 124 17.55 -13.36 -3.26
CA VAL A 124 16.94 -14.44 -4.04
C VAL A 124 15.76 -13.91 -4.83
N SER A 125 15.61 -14.36 -6.08
CA SER A 125 14.52 -13.93 -6.93
C SER A 125 13.14 -14.12 -6.28
N GLU A 126 12.25 -13.18 -6.50
CA GLU A 126 10.90 -13.20 -5.93
C GLU A 126 10.14 -14.48 -6.30
N ASP A 127 10.26 -14.95 -7.53
CA ASP A 127 9.58 -16.16 -8.00
C ASP A 127 9.96 -17.40 -7.18
N VAL A 128 11.23 -17.54 -6.81
CA VAL A 128 11.71 -18.65 -5.97
C VAL A 128 11.16 -18.49 -4.55
N ARG A 129 11.18 -17.28 -3.98
CA ARG A 129 10.62 -17.01 -2.66
C ARG A 129 9.11 -17.26 -2.61
N LEU A 130 8.37 -16.88 -3.65
CA LEU A 130 6.92 -17.11 -3.75
C LEU A 130 6.60 -18.60 -3.97
N LYS A 131 7.41 -19.33 -4.74
CA LYS A 131 7.23 -20.77 -4.92
C LYS A 131 7.42 -21.55 -3.61
N TYR A 132 8.37 -21.13 -2.79
CA TYR A 132 8.63 -21.72 -1.47
C TYR A 132 8.21 -20.77 -0.34
N ARG A 133 7.07 -20.12 -0.50
CA ARG A 133 6.60 -19.08 0.42
C ARG A 133 6.53 -19.51 1.87
N TYR A 134 6.20 -20.77 2.15
CA TYR A 134 6.21 -21.34 3.49
C TYR A 134 7.62 -21.37 4.13
N LEU A 135 8.70 -21.36 3.35
CA LEU A 135 10.07 -21.19 3.84
C LEU A 135 10.42 -19.71 3.97
N ASP A 136 10.03 -18.89 3.01
CA ASP A 136 10.25 -17.44 3.03
C ASP A 136 9.62 -16.80 4.28
N LEU A 137 8.41 -17.23 4.67
CA LEU A 137 7.72 -16.79 5.88
C LEU A 137 8.41 -17.18 7.20
N ARG A 138 9.39 -18.10 7.18
CA ARG A 138 10.22 -18.42 8.35
C ARG A 138 11.31 -17.37 8.62
N ARG A 139 11.63 -16.52 7.64
CA ARG A 139 12.66 -15.49 7.78
C ARG A 139 12.23 -14.47 8.83
N PRO A 140 13.16 -13.97 9.67
CA PRO A 140 12.83 -13.00 10.72
C PRO A 140 12.07 -11.78 10.21
N ALA A 141 12.55 -11.15 9.14
CA ALA A 141 11.92 -9.96 8.58
C ALA A 141 10.50 -10.22 8.03
N MET A 142 10.24 -11.40 7.45
CA MET A 142 8.91 -11.77 6.97
C MET A 142 7.98 -12.10 8.13
N PHE A 143 8.49 -12.80 9.16
CA PHE A 143 7.72 -13.07 10.37
C PHE A 143 7.30 -11.76 11.07
N GLU A 144 8.24 -10.81 11.26
CA GLU A 144 7.94 -9.51 11.87
C GLU A 144 6.94 -8.70 11.03
N THR A 145 6.98 -8.80 9.69
CA THR A 145 5.97 -8.17 8.84
C THR A 145 4.57 -8.75 9.06
N MET A 146 4.45 -10.08 9.14
CA MET A 146 3.16 -10.73 9.44
C MET A 146 2.66 -10.43 10.86
N LYS A 147 3.58 -10.35 11.83
CA LYS A 147 3.26 -9.96 13.21
C LYS A 147 2.79 -8.51 13.27
N MET A 148 3.48 -7.60 12.57
CA MET A 148 3.05 -6.20 12.47
C MET A 148 1.64 -6.09 11.85
N ARG A 149 1.35 -6.86 10.80
CA ARG A 149 0.00 -6.93 10.23
C ARG A 149 -1.05 -7.33 11.29
N HIS A 150 -0.73 -8.31 12.10
CA HIS A 150 -1.60 -8.74 13.20
C HIS A 150 -1.82 -7.61 14.22
N GLU A 151 -0.73 -6.96 14.67
CA GLU A 151 -0.83 -5.88 15.67
C GLU A 151 -1.58 -4.65 15.14
N VAL A 152 -1.37 -4.28 13.87
CA VAL A 152 -2.13 -3.21 13.20
C VAL A 152 -3.62 -3.55 13.17
N THR A 153 -3.98 -4.76 12.72
CA THR A 153 -5.38 -5.21 12.66
C THR A 153 -6.02 -5.21 14.05
N LYS A 154 -5.29 -5.66 15.06
CA LYS A 154 -5.74 -5.68 16.44
C LYS A 154 -5.96 -4.26 17.00
N ALA A 155 -5.07 -3.32 16.69
CA ALA A 155 -5.21 -1.92 17.11
C ALA A 155 -6.45 -1.28 16.52
N PHE A 156 -6.74 -1.52 15.23
CA PHE A 156 -8.00 -1.08 14.58
C PHE A 156 -9.23 -1.65 15.27
N ARG A 157 -9.27 -2.96 15.50
CA ARG A 157 -10.41 -3.62 16.17
C ARG A 157 -10.66 -3.04 17.55
N HIS A 158 -9.61 -2.89 18.39
CA HIS A 158 -9.77 -2.35 19.73
C HIS A 158 -10.30 -0.91 19.69
N PHE A 159 -9.77 -0.05 18.81
CA PHE A 159 -10.24 1.32 18.70
C PHE A 159 -11.71 1.38 18.27
N LEU A 160 -12.09 0.61 17.27
CA LEU A 160 -13.44 0.62 16.72
C LEU A 160 -14.46 0.01 17.69
N ASP A 161 -14.10 -1.08 18.36
CA ASP A 161 -14.94 -1.70 19.40
C ASP A 161 -15.17 -0.74 20.58
N ASP A 162 -14.11 -0.06 21.05
CA ASP A 162 -14.17 0.92 22.14
C ASP A 162 -15.03 2.15 21.77
N ASN A 163 -15.18 2.45 20.46
CA ASN A 163 -16.01 3.52 19.94
C ASN A 163 -17.40 3.07 19.46
N GLY A 164 -17.80 1.85 19.81
CA GLY A 164 -19.16 1.33 19.59
C GLY A 164 -19.46 0.92 18.14
N PHE A 165 -18.44 0.63 17.33
CA PHE A 165 -18.62 0.07 16.01
C PHE A 165 -18.89 -1.43 16.11
N LEU A 166 -19.71 -1.94 15.19
CA LEU A 166 -20.04 -3.35 15.07
C LEU A 166 -19.26 -3.99 13.90
N ASP A 167 -18.53 -5.07 14.17
CA ASP A 167 -17.87 -5.87 13.13
C ASP A 167 -18.92 -6.76 12.45
N ILE A 168 -19.32 -6.39 11.23
CA ILE A 168 -20.39 -7.08 10.50
C ILE A 168 -19.85 -7.57 9.15
N GLU A 169 -19.91 -8.88 8.91
CA GLU A 169 -19.57 -9.48 7.63
C GLU A 169 -20.63 -9.20 6.58
N THR A 170 -20.16 -8.92 5.36
CA THR A 170 -20.99 -8.74 4.18
C THR A 170 -20.74 -9.87 3.17
N PRO A 171 -21.68 -10.15 2.24
CA PRO A 171 -21.51 -11.24 1.29
C PRO A 171 -20.27 -11.11 0.41
N ILE A 172 -19.61 -12.24 0.15
CA ILE A 172 -18.54 -12.37 -0.86
C ILE A 172 -19.13 -12.75 -2.23
N LEU A 173 -20.22 -13.51 -2.26
CA LEU A 173 -20.95 -13.78 -3.50
C LEU A 173 -22.02 -12.70 -3.69
N THR A 174 -21.73 -11.72 -4.55
CA THR A 174 -22.58 -10.57 -4.79
C THR A 174 -23.05 -10.49 -6.23
N LYS A 175 -23.89 -9.51 -6.54
CA LYS A 175 -24.22 -9.16 -7.91
C LYS A 175 -23.09 -8.31 -8.51
N SER A 176 -22.79 -8.49 -9.78
CA SER A 176 -21.88 -7.60 -10.51
C SER A 176 -22.45 -6.19 -10.56
N THR A 177 -21.64 -5.21 -10.16
CA THR A 177 -21.97 -3.78 -10.19
C THR A 177 -20.76 -2.98 -10.69
N PRO A 178 -20.97 -1.93 -11.49
CA PRO A 178 -19.88 -1.11 -12.02
C PRO A 178 -19.31 -0.20 -10.94
N GLU A 179 -18.17 -0.59 -10.34
CA GLU A 179 -17.47 0.18 -9.30
C GLU A 179 -16.05 0.63 -9.74
N GLY A 180 -15.80 0.71 -11.05
CA GLY A 180 -14.54 1.21 -11.60
C GLY A 180 -13.58 0.12 -12.09
N ALA A 181 -13.36 -0.97 -11.35
CA ALA A 181 -12.56 -2.12 -11.79
C ALA A 181 -13.42 -3.19 -12.49
N ARG A 182 -12.77 -4.17 -13.12
CA ARG A 182 -13.48 -5.36 -13.61
C ARG A 182 -13.72 -6.32 -12.44
N ASP A 183 -14.89 -7.00 -12.46
CA ASP A 183 -15.27 -7.99 -11.48
C ASP A 183 -14.67 -9.35 -11.80
N TYR A 184 -14.32 -10.12 -10.75
CA TYR A 184 -14.15 -11.56 -10.86
C TYR A 184 -15.52 -12.23 -10.81
N LEU A 185 -15.85 -13.00 -11.85
CA LEU A 185 -17.15 -13.68 -11.97
C LEU A 185 -17.07 -15.12 -11.49
N VAL A 186 -18.09 -15.55 -10.75
CA VAL A 186 -18.25 -16.93 -10.25
C VAL A 186 -19.55 -17.49 -10.79
N PRO A 187 -19.53 -18.53 -11.65
CA PRO A 187 -20.73 -19.09 -12.25
C PRO A 187 -21.61 -19.78 -11.18
N SER A 188 -22.93 -19.65 -11.32
CA SER A 188 -23.90 -20.32 -10.47
C SER A 188 -24.26 -21.69 -11.05
N ARG A 189 -24.12 -22.77 -10.27
CA ARG A 189 -24.61 -24.09 -10.65
C ARG A 189 -26.15 -24.22 -10.56
N VAL A 190 -26.75 -23.44 -9.67
CA VAL A 190 -28.20 -23.50 -9.39
C VAL A 190 -29.01 -22.64 -10.36
N HIS A 191 -28.42 -21.54 -10.81
CA HIS A 191 -29.03 -20.60 -11.74
C HIS A 191 -28.22 -20.62 -13.03
N GLU A 192 -28.64 -21.44 -13.98
CA GLU A 192 -27.94 -21.67 -15.25
C GLU A 192 -27.79 -20.37 -16.04
N GLY A 193 -26.56 -20.06 -16.46
CA GLY A 193 -26.23 -18.84 -17.21
C GLY A 193 -26.09 -17.58 -16.35
N GLU A 194 -26.31 -17.68 -15.03
CA GLU A 194 -26.12 -16.55 -14.11
C GLU A 194 -24.81 -16.66 -13.33
N PHE A 195 -24.27 -15.49 -12.93
CA PHE A 195 -23.00 -15.37 -12.25
C PHE A 195 -23.13 -14.52 -11.00
N TYR A 196 -22.43 -14.94 -9.96
CA TYR A 196 -22.03 -14.05 -8.88
C TYR A 196 -20.79 -13.27 -9.28
N ALA A 197 -20.56 -12.13 -8.64
CA ALA A 197 -19.30 -11.41 -8.69
C ALA A 197 -18.64 -11.38 -7.31
N LEU A 198 -17.31 -11.40 -7.27
CA LEU A 198 -16.59 -11.13 -6.02
C LEU A 198 -16.55 -9.61 -5.78
N PRO A 199 -16.79 -9.13 -4.55
CA PRO A 199 -16.97 -7.70 -4.28
C PRO A 199 -15.68 -6.92 -4.45
N GLN A 200 -15.75 -5.78 -5.13
CA GLN A 200 -14.66 -4.82 -5.20
C GLN A 200 -14.47 -4.07 -3.87
N SER A 201 -15.55 -3.89 -3.13
CA SER A 201 -15.64 -3.37 -1.77
C SER A 201 -17.02 -3.72 -1.19
N PRO A 202 -17.26 -3.61 0.12
CA PRO A 202 -18.60 -3.79 0.71
C PRO A 202 -19.49 -2.54 0.59
N GLN A 203 -19.25 -1.64 -0.38
CA GLN A 203 -19.87 -0.31 -0.46
C GLN A 203 -21.40 -0.33 -0.38
N LEU A 204 -22.07 -1.15 -1.16
CA LEU A 204 -23.54 -1.18 -1.21
C LEU A 204 -24.14 -1.76 0.08
N PHE A 205 -23.52 -2.81 0.62
CA PHE A 205 -24.00 -3.45 1.84
C PHE A 205 -23.80 -2.60 3.08
N LYS A 206 -22.68 -1.87 3.19
CA LYS A 206 -22.46 -0.98 4.33
C LYS A 206 -23.47 0.20 4.34
N GLN A 207 -23.86 0.71 3.17
CA GLN A 207 -24.93 1.70 3.08
C GLN A 207 -26.28 1.10 3.51
N LEU A 208 -26.59 -0.13 3.09
CA LEU A 208 -27.80 -0.84 3.57
C LEU A 208 -27.78 -1.10 5.08
N LEU A 209 -26.60 -1.32 5.69
CA LEU A 209 -26.48 -1.43 7.14
C LEU A 209 -26.81 -0.11 7.85
N MET A 210 -26.47 1.04 7.24
CA MET A 210 -26.88 2.35 7.76
C MET A 210 -28.41 2.51 7.67
N VAL A 211 -29.03 2.15 6.53
CA VAL A 211 -30.49 2.10 6.39
C VAL A 211 -31.12 1.16 7.44
N SER A 212 -30.45 0.09 7.78
CA SER A 212 -30.89 -0.90 8.79
C SER A 212 -30.74 -0.40 10.24
N GLY A 213 -30.20 0.80 10.46
CA GLY A 213 -30.01 1.39 11.79
C GLY A 213 -28.83 0.83 12.57
N MET A 214 -27.84 0.20 11.92
CA MET A 214 -26.65 -0.31 12.59
C MET A 214 -25.71 0.82 13.07
N ASP A 215 -25.93 2.03 12.64
CA ASP A 215 -25.32 3.30 13.06
C ASP A 215 -23.79 3.38 12.87
N ARG A 216 -23.02 2.40 13.35
CA ARG A 216 -21.57 2.33 13.25
C ARG A 216 -21.14 0.91 12.88
N TYR A 217 -20.60 0.79 11.69
CA TYR A 217 -20.15 -0.48 11.10
C TYR A 217 -18.66 -0.44 10.79
N TYR A 218 -17.99 -1.56 11.00
CA TYR A 218 -16.71 -1.82 10.36
C TYR A 218 -16.58 -3.28 9.92
N GLN A 219 -15.62 -3.54 9.05
CA GLN A 219 -15.22 -4.88 8.64
C GLN A 219 -13.77 -4.89 8.21
N ILE A 220 -13.01 -5.92 8.59
CA ILE A 220 -11.73 -6.22 7.95
C ILE A 220 -12.03 -7.02 6.68
N ALA A 221 -12.33 -6.31 5.61
CA ALA A 221 -12.96 -6.83 4.40
C ALA A 221 -11.95 -7.34 3.37
N ARG A 222 -12.21 -8.50 2.77
CA ARG A 222 -11.52 -8.94 1.54
C ARG A 222 -12.20 -8.31 0.33
N CYS A 223 -11.37 -7.69 -0.51
CA CYS A 223 -11.80 -7.02 -1.74
C CYS A 223 -11.09 -7.65 -2.93
N PHE A 224 -11.76 -7.65 -4.09
CA PHE A 224 -11.29 -8.30 -5.32
C PHE A 224 -11.42 -7.34 -6.50
N ARG A 225 -10.33 -7.13 -7.25
CA ARG A 225 -10.35 -6.27 -8.45
C ARG A 225 -9.48 -6.90 -9.54
N ASP A 226 -10.06 -7.12 -10.71
CA ASP A 226 -9.35 -7.59 -11.89
C ASP A 226 -8.78 -6.39 -12.66
N GLU A 227 -7.62 -5.95 -12.20
CA GLU A 227 -6.87 -4.79 -12.73
C GLU A 227 -5.46 -5.20 -13.11
N ASP A 228 -4.78 -4.31 -13.86
CA ASP A 228 -3.36 -4.46 -14.13
C ASP A 228 -2.55 -4.35 -12.83
N LEU A 229 -1.76 -5.37 -12.53
CA LEU A 229 -1.02 -5.46 -11.28
C LEU A 229 0.27 -4.65 -11.34
N ARG A 230 0.55 -3.96 -10.22
CA ARG A 230 1.79 -3.20 -9.96
C ARG A 230 2.38 -3.64 -8.63
N ALA A 231 3.51 -3.05 -8.22
CA ALA A 231 4.15 -3.37 -6.95
C ALA A 231 3.23 -3.11 -5.72
N ASP A 232 2.31 -2.16 -5.85
CA ASP A 232 1.36 -1.71 -4.83
C ASP A 232 -0.10 -2.16 -5.08
N ARG A 233 -0.32 -3.14 -5.98
CA ARG A 233 -1.66 -3.69 -6.30
C ARG A 233 -1.65 -5.21 -6.31
N GLN A 234 -2.74 -5.78 -5.79
CA GLN A 234 -3.03 -7.21 -5.79
C GLN A 234 -4.48 -7.44 -6.25
N PRO A 235 -4.78 -8.57 -6.92
CA PRO A 235 -6.15 -8.87 -7.37
C PRO A 235 -7.10 -9.15 -6.21
N GLU A 236 -6.57 -9.53 -5.08
CA GLU A 236 -7.26 -9.67 -3.80
C GLU A 236 -6.45 -8.98 -2.70
N PHE A 237 -7.09 -8.14 -1.92
CA PHE A 237 -6.47 -7.34 -0.88
C PHE A 237 -7.42 -7.13 0.31
N THR A 238 -6.95 -6.49 1.37
CA THR A 238 -7.74 -6.28 2.58
C THR A 238 -7.91 -4.81 2.87
N GLN A 239 -9.14 -4.40 3.18
CA GLN A 239 -9.47 -3.07 3.69
C GLN A 239 -9.95 -3.13 5.13
N VAL A 240 -9.64 -2.09 5.90
CA VAL A 240 -10.41 -1.72 7.08
C VAL A 240 -11.52 -0.81 6.58
N ASP A 241 -12.72 -1.35 6.46
CA ASP A 241 -13.88 -0.66 5.90
C ASP A 241 -14.80 -0.18 7.02
N ILE A 242 -15.19 1.09 6.97
CA ILE A 242 -15.91 1.78 8.05
C ILE A 242 -17.05 2.60 7.45
N GLU A 243 -18.22 2.54 8.06
CA GLU A 243 -19.36 3.37 7.71
C GLU A 243 -20.11 3.79 8.98
N MET A 244 -20.62 5.02 9.01
CA MET A 244 -21.33 5.57 10.17
C MET A 244 -22.43 6.56 9.76
N SER A 245 -23.49 6.63 10.57
CA SER A 245 -24.63 7.50 10.38
C SER A 245 -24.49 8.80 11.17
N PHE A 246 -25.18 9.85 10.72
CA PHE A 246 -25.31 11.14 11.40
C PHE A 246 -23.99 11.89 11.64
N MET A 247 -23.01 11.66 10.79
CA MET A 247 -21.69 12.26 10.86
C MET A 247 -21.44 13.22 9.70
N SER A 248 -20.72 14.30 9.99
CA SER A 248 -20.15 15.19 8.97
C SER A 248 -18.80 14.64 8.46
N GLN A 249 -18.32 15.22 7.38
CA GLN A 249 -16.98 14.92 6.86
C GLN A 249 -15.89 15.13 7.92
N GLU A 250 -15.95 16.22 8.68
CA GLU A 250 -14.98 16.50 9.75
C GLU A 250 -15.05 15.50 10.91
N ASP A 251 -16.23 15.01 11.27
CA ASP A 251 -16.37 13.99 12.30
C ASP A 251 -15.68 12.68 11.88
N ILE A 252 -15.84 12.27 10.62
CA ILE A 252 -15.22 11.07 10.09
C ILE A 252 -13.70 11.22 10.01
N MET A 253 -13.21 12.37 9.54
CA MET A 253 -11.78 12.66 9.47
C MET A 253 -11.17 12.68 10.88
N THR A 254 -11.83 13.30 11.85
CA THR A 254 -11.37 13.33 13.25
C THR A 254 -11.30 11.92 13.85
N LEU A 255 -12.33 11.09 13.65
CA LEU A 255 -12.30 9.69 14.10
C LEU A 255 -11.14 8.91 13.48
N ALA A 256 -10.92 9.08 12.18
CA ALA A 256 -9.83 8.42 11.47
C ALA A 256 -8.45 8.90 11.96
N GLU A 257 -8.29 10.18 12.30
CA GLU A 257 -7.08 10.74 12.89
C GLU A 257 -6.77 10.10 14.26
N GLU A 258 -7.75 10.03 15.15
CA GLU A 258 -7.61 9.40 16.47
C GLU A 258 -7.29 7.91 16.34
N MET A 259 -7.95 7.23 15.42
CA MET A 259 -7.72 5.83 15.11
C MET A 259 -6.29 5.60 14.61
N MET A 260 -5.81 6.42 13.68
CA MET A 260 -4.44 6.32 13.16
C MET A 260 -3.40 6.67 14.24
N ALA A 261 -3.66 7.67 15.09
CA ALA A 261 -2.79 8.01 16.21
C ALA A 261 -2.65 6.83 17.19
N LYS A 262 -3.75 6.12 17.47
CA LYS A 262 -3.74 4.89 18.28
C LYS A 262 -2.90 3.78 17.62
N VAL A 263 -3.11 3.52 16.33
CA VAL A 263 -2.34 2.50 15.58
C VAL A 263 -0.86 2.83 15.59
N MET A 264 -0.48 4.07 15.29
CA MET A 264 0.93 4.50 15.26
C MET A 264 1.58 4.39 16.64
N LYS A 265 0.85 4.77 17.69
CA LYS A 265 1.34 4.63 19.07
C LYS A 265 1.55 3.19 19.48
N ASP A 266 0.57 2.32 19.23
CA ASP A 266 0.60 0.92 19.67
C ASP A 266 1.63 0.09 18.88
N VAL A 267 1.79 0.35 17.58
CA VAL A 267 2.60 -0.48 16.67
C VAL A 267 4.03 0.06 16.49
N LYS A 268 4.18 1.38 16.39
CA LYS A 268 5.48 2.03 16.12
C LYS A 268 6.02 2.82 17.32
N GLY A 269 5.21 3.07 18.35
CA GLY A 269 5.59 3.95 19.48
C GLY A 269 5.68 5.42 19.09
N VAL A 270 5.09 5.82 17.96
CA VAL A 270 5.12 7.18 17.42
C VAL A 270 3.85 7.92 17.83
N ASP A 271 4.00 9.12 18.37
CA ASP A 271 2.89 10.02 18.65
C ASP A 271 2.63 10.91 17.42
N LEU A 272 1.41 10.90 16.91
CA LEU A 272 0.98 11.81 15.85
C LEU A 272 0.49 13.12 16.43
N THR A 273 0.86 14.23 15.79
CA THR A 273 0.30 15.55 16.12
C THR A 273 -1.04 15.70 15.39
N LEU A 274 -2.10 15.93 16.15
CA LEU A 274 -3.45 16.15 15.62
C LEU A 274 -3.88 17.61 15.81
N PRO A 275 -4.73 18.16 14.94
CA PRO A 275 -5.27 17.54 13.73
C PRO A 275 -4.20 17.38 12.63
N LEU A 276 -4.38 16.39 11.74
CA LEU A 276 -3.51 16.19 10.59
C LEU A 276 -3.65 17.37 9.61
N PRO A 277 -2.60 17.71 8.85
CA PRO A 277 -2.68 18.75 7.81
C PRO A 277 -3.74 18.42 6.77
N ARG A 278 -4.43 19.45 6.27
CA ARG A 278 -5.38 19.36 5.16
C ARG A 278 -4.83 20.11 3.96
N MET A 279 -4.92 19.50 2.80
CA MET A 279 -4.52 20.05 1.52
C MET A 279 -5.67 19.88 0.54
N THR A 280 -6.00 20.91 -0.24
CA THR A 280 -7.01 20.73 -1.30
C THR A 280 -6.44 19.90 -2.44
N TYR A 281 -7.31 19.21 -3.18
CA TYR A 281 -6.93 18.49 -4.39
C TYR A 281 -6.19 19.40 -5.38
N ASP A 282 -6.70 20.63 -5.57
CA ASP A 282 -6.07 21.60 -6.46
C ASP A 282 -4.66 22.00 -6.00
N GLU A 283 -4.44 22.16 -4.69
CA GLU A 283 -3.10 22.44 -4.13
C GLU A 283 -2.17 21.24 -4.32
N ALA A 284 -2.64 20.03 -4.05
CA ALA A 284 -1.86 18.81 -4.23
C ALA A 284 -1.40 18.64 -5.69
N MET A 285 -2.31 18.76 -6.63
CA MET A 285 -2.01 18.68 -8.05
C MET A 285 -1.10 19.81 -8.53
N ASN A 286 -1.36 21.04 -8.10
CA ASN A 286 -0.58 22.20 -8.54
C ASN A 286 0.84 22.22 -7.97
N SER A 287 1.02 21.79 -6.71
CA SER A 287 2.31 21.90 -6.00
C SER A 287 3.15 20.63 -6.05
N TYR A 288 2.52 19.47 -6.24
CA TYR A 288 3.22 18.17 -6.21
C TYR A 288 3.00 17.33 -7.46
N GLY A 289 2.05 17.70 -8.32
CA GLY A 289 1.69 16.94 -9.52
C GLY A 289 1.07 15.58 -9.19
N SER A 290 0.45 15.45 -8.03
CA SER A 290 -0.13 14.19 -7.54
C SER A 290 -1.23 14.46 -6.52
N ASP A 291 -2.28 13.67 -6.56
CA ASP A 291 -3.35 13.58 -5.57
C ASP A 291 -2.92 12.94 -4.23
N LYS A 292 -1.74 12.36 -4.18
CA LYS A 292 -1.11 11.72 -3.01
C LYS A 292 0.32 12.23 -2.81
N PRO A 293 0.51 13.48 -2.39
CA PRO A 293 1.81 14.10 -2.31
C PRO A 293 2.70 13.49 -1.22
N ASP A 294 3.99 13.27 -1.53
CA ASP A 294 5.00 13.02 -0.52
C ASP A 294 5.54 14.37 -0.01
N THR A 295 5.22 14.70 1.22
CA THR A 295 5.59 15.97 1.84
C THR A 295 6.83 15.88 2.74
N ARG A 296 7.58 14.77 2.69
CA ARG A 296 8.81 14.59 3.47
C ARG A 296 9.97 15.45 2.98
N PHE A 297 9.87 16.00 1.78
CA PHE A 297 10.88 16.89 1.20
C PHE A 297 10.22 18.00 0.39
N GLU A 298 10.93 19.10 0.23
CA GLU A 298 10.51 20.23 -0.58
C GLU A 298 10.55 19.91 -2.10
N MET A 299 10.85 20.83 -2.96
CA MET A 299 10.88 20.72 -4.43
C MET A 299 9.47 20.73 -5.02
N LYS A 300 8.67 21.75 -4.63
CA LYS A 300 7.33 21.93 -5.19
C LYS A 300 7.38 22.33 -6.66
N LEU A 301 6.33 21.97 -7.39
CA LEU A 301 6.08 22.50 -8.73
C LEU A 301 5.66 23.95 -8.63
N VAL A 302 6.27 24.80 -9.46
CA VAL A 302 5.95 26.24 -9.54
C VAL A 302 5.40 26.56 -10.92
N ASN A 303 4.22 27.14 -10.97
CA ASN A 303 3.60 27.57 -12.22
C ASN A 303 4.24 28.89 -12.69
N ILE A 304 4.84 28.89 -13.85
CA ILE A 304 5.47 30.07 -14.48
C ILE A 304 4.78 30.49 -15.78
N SER A 305 3.59 29.97 -16.06
CA SER A 305 2.87 30.22 -17.31
C SER A 305 2.72 31.72 -17.61
N ASP A 306 2.35 32.52 -16.63
CA ASP A 306 2.19 33.97 -16.80
C ASP A 306 3.51 34.67 -17.13
N THR A 307 4.60 34.26 -16.51
CA THR A 307 5.94 34.81 -16.73
C THR A 307 6.45 34.54 -18.15
N VAL A 308 6.07 33.39 -18.74
CA VAL A 308 6.63 32.89 -20.02
C VAL A 308 5.65 32.92 -21.20
N LYS A 309 4.41 33.34 -21.02
CA LYS A 309 3.38 33.35 -22.07
C LYS A 309 3.74 34.15 -23.32
N ASP A 310 4.52 35.23 -23.15
CA ASP A 310 4.97 36.11 -24.22
C ASP A 310 6.45 35.87 -24.60
N SER A 311 7.03 34.75 -24.15
CA SER A 311 8.43 34.39 -24.42
C SER A 311 8.65 34.05 -25.89
N ASP A 312 9.82 34.39 -26.40
CA ASP A 312 10.29 33.97 -27.73
C ASP A 312 10.54 32.46 -27.83
N PHE A 313 10.62 31.76 -26.71
CA PHE A 313 10.68 30.32 -26.68
C PHE A 313 9.31 29.72 -27.00
N LYS A 314 9.10 29.41 -28.27
CA LYS A 314 7.78 28.99 -28.82
C LYS A 314 7.16 27.76 -28.16
N VAL A 315 7.97 26.90 -27.53
CA VAL A 315 7.44 25.74 -26.78
C VAL A 315 6.63 26.22 -25.57
N PHE A 316 7.14 27.23 -24.83
CA PHE A 316 6.46 27.77 -23.65
C PHE A 316 5.26 28.63 -24.02
N SER A 317 5.48 29.65 -24.85
CA SER A 317 4.36 30.53 -25.26
C SER A 317 3.29 29.78 -26.05
N GLY A 318 3.65 28.76 -26.80
CA GLY A 318 2.71 27.89 -27.53
C GLY A 318 1.86 27.01 -26.60
N ALA A 319 2.48 26.43 -25.58
CA ALA A 319 1.74 25.62 -24.59
C ALA A 319 0.66 26.44 -23.88
N VAL A 320 1.04 27.62 -23.37
CA VAL A 320 0.12 28.54 -22.68
C VAL A 320 -1.01 29.01 -23.63
N LYS A 321 -0.66 29.38 -24.87
CA LYS A 321 -1.65 29.83 -25.87
C LYS A 321 -2.67 28.75 -26.21
N ASN A 322 -2.29 27.48 -26.13
CA ASN A 322 -3.17 26.33 -26.39
C ASN A 322 -3.93 25.83 -25.13
N GLY A 323 -3.96 26.62 -24.05
CA GLY A 323 -4.66 26.26 -22.81
C GLY A 323 -3.91 25.28 -21.91
N GLY A 324 -2.63 25.00 -22.19
CA GLY A 324 -1.75 24.22 -21.34
C GLY A 324 -1.04 25.06 -20.28
N ALA A 325 -0.08 24.47 -19.59
CA ALA A 325 0.69 25.10 -18.55
C ALA A 325 2.21 24.95 -18.78
N VAL A 326 2.96 25.86 -18.18
CA VAL A 326 4.42 25.74 -18.02
C VAL A 326 4.73 25.75 -16.53
N LYS A 327 5.27 24.66 -16.02
CA LYS A 327 5.71 24.57 -14.62
C LYS A 327 7.18 24.17 -14.54
N ALA A 328 7.78 24.47 -13.42
CA ALA A 328 9.17 24.14 -13.12
C ALA A 328 9.32 23.50 -11.75
N ILE A 329 10.37 22.72 -11.59
CA ILE A 329 10.91 22.33 -10.28
C ILE A 329 12.33 22.89 -10.15
N ASN A 330 12.66 23.36 -8.95
CA ASN A 330 14.00 23.80 -8.59
C ASN A 330 14.68 22.69 -7.78
N VAL A 331 15.72 22.09 -8.36
CA VAL A 331 16.52 21.05 -7.70
C VAL A 331 17.73 21.72 -7.05
N LYS A 332 17.58 22.01 -5.76
CA LYS A 332 18.55 22.77 -4.97
C LYS A 332 19.95 22.15 -5.00
N GLY A 333 20.94 22.95 -5.32
CA GLY A 333 22.37 22.59 -5.31
C GLY A 333 22.78 21.49 -6.29
N ALA A 334 21.91 21.09 -7.24
CA ALA A 334 22.10 19.90 -8.07
C ALA A 334 22.78 20.18 -9.44
N ALA A 335 23.09 21.43 -9.78
CA ALA A 335 23.63 21.75 -11.10
C ALA A 335 24.90 20.97 -11.45
N ALA A 336 25.80 20.75 -10.47
CA ALA A 336 27.03 20.00 -10.65
C ALA A 336 26.83 18.48 -10.71
N ASN A 337 25.74 17.96 -10.13
CA ASN A 337 25.47 16.52 -10.02
C ASN A 337 24.95 15.92 -11.35
N TYR A 338 24.38 16.75 -12.23
CA TYR A 338 23.76 16.31 -13.48
C TYR A 338 24.53 16.86 -14.68
N SER A 339 25.18 15.98 -15.42
CA SER A 339 25.73 16.31 -16.75
C SER A 339 24.59 16.48 -17.77
N ARG A 340 24.89 16.99 -18.97
CA ARG A 340 23.90 17.07 -20.05
C ARG A 340 23.29 15.71 -20.37
N LYS A 341 24.10 14.65 -20.36
CA LYS A 341 23.63 13.27 -20.60
C LYS A 341 22.63 12.82 -19.54
N ASP A 342 22.88 13.17 -18.27
CA ASP A 342 21.97 12.83 -17.18
C ASP A 342 20.65 13.58 -17.30
N ILE A 343 20.68 14.86 -17.70
CA ILE A 343 19.47 15.66 -17.95
C ILE A 343 18.70 15.12 -19.17
N ASP A 344 19.39 14.67 -20.23
CA ASP A 344 18.75 14.01 -21.36
C ASP A 344 18.05 12.71 -20.92
N ALA A 345 18.63 11.96 -19.96
CA ALA A 345 18.00 10.78 -19.37
C ALA A 345 16.78 11.14 -18.52
N LEU A 346 16.80 12.26 -17.77
CA LEU A 346 15.61 12.79 -17.08
C LEU A 346 14.51 13.18 -18.08
N GLY A 347 14.89 13.74 -19.23
CA GLY A 347 13.96 14.03 -20.32
C GLY A 347 13.30 12.78 -20.89
N ALA A 348 14.07 11.70 -21.12
CA ALA A 348 13.54 10.40 -21.53
C ALA A 348 12.60 9.79 -20.46
N PHE A 349 12.92 9.98 -19.19
CA PHE A 349 12.03 9.56 -18.09
C PHE A 349 10.71 10.35 -18.11
N ALA A 350 10.75 11.67 -18.24
CA ALA A 350 9.57 12.52 -18.34
C ALA A 350 8.67 12.17 -19.54
N ALA A 351 9.27 11.72 -20.64
CA ALA A 351 8.54 11.28 -21.84
C ALA A 351 7.63 10.06 -21.57
N ASN A 352 7.96 9.19 -20.60
CA ASN A 352 7.09 8.08 -20.20
C ASN A 352 5.75 8.55 -19.61
N TYR A 353 5.69 9.82 -19.20
CA TYR A 353 4.51 10.50 -18.66
C TYR A 353 3.89 11.48 -19.66
N GLY A 354 4.20 11.33 -20.93
CA GLY A 354 3.63 12.10 -22.03
C GLY A 354 4.32 13.43 -22.34
N ALA A 355 5.35 13.85 -21.59
CA ALA A 355 6.06 15.09 -21.87
C ALA A 355 6.83 15.02 -23.20
N LYS A 356 6.62 16.00 -24.08
CA LYS A 356 7.30 16.10 -25.39
C LYS A 356 8.75 16.54 -25.29
N GLY A 357 9.17 17.07 -24.15
CA GLY A 357 10.53 17.52 -23.90
C GLY A 357 10.69 18.04 -22.48
N LEU A 358 11.95 18.09 -22.01
CA LEU A 358 12.35 18.65 -20.74
C LEU A 358 13.32 19.81 -21.02
N ALA A 359 12.91 21.04 -20.73
CA ALA A 359 13.79 22.19 -20.79
C ALA A 359 14.51 22.37 -19.44
N TRP A 360 15.70 22.96 -19.48
CA TRP A 360 16.47 23.11 -18.26
C TRP A 360 17.37 24.34 -18.27
N LEU A 361 17.66 24.83 -17.06
CA LEU A 361 18.65 25.89 -16.78
C LEU A 361 19.45 25.51 -15.55
N LYS A 362 20.71 25.95 -15.48
CA LYS A 362 21.58 25.88 -14.31
C LYS A 362 21.87 27.26 -13.79
N ALA A 363 21.86 27.45 -12.49
CA ALA A 363 22.30 28.68 -11.86
C ALA A 363 23.80 28.64 -11.66
N GLU A 364 24.52 29.48 -12.38
CA GLU A 364 25.99 29.64 -12.32
C GLU A 364 26.36 31.11 -12.04
N GLY A 365 26.86 31.38 -10.85
CA GLY A 365 27.09 32.76 -10.40
C GLY A 365 25.77 33.55 -10.35
N THR A 366 25.75 34.66 -11.05
CA THR A 366 24.56 35.52 -11.14
C THR A 366 23.67 35.23 -12.34
N GLU A 367 24.03 34.28 -13.19
CA GLU A 367 23.35 34.00 -14.47
C GLU A 367 22.68 32.64 -14.48
N LEU A 368 21.59 32.52 -15.28
CA LEU A 368 21.02 31.24 -15.66
C LEU A 368 21.61 30.79 -16.99
N LYS A 369 22.23 29.61 -17.01
CA LYS A 369 22.84 29.01 -18.19
C LYS A 369 22.14 27.75 -18.65
N GLY A 370 22.01 27.57 -19.95
CA GLY A 370 21.40 26.40 -20.53
C GLY A 370 20.81 26.64 -21.91
N PRO A 371 20.22 25.62 -22.53
CA PRO A 371 19.75 25.70 -23.92
C PRO A 371 18.71 26.78 -24.18
N ILE A 372 17.90 27.09 -23.17
CA ILE A 372 16.80 28.07 -23.27
C ILE A 372 17.15 29.45 -22.72
N ALA A 373 18.31 29.63 -22.10
CA ALA A 373 18.71 30.91 -21.47
C ALA A 373 18.64 32.09 -22.43
N LYS A 374 19.00 31.91 -23.69
CA LYS A 374 19.00 32.93 -24.75
C LYS A 374 17.61 33.52 -25.07
N PHE A 375 16.53 32.89 -24.63
CA PHE A 375 15.16 33.36 -24.86
C PHE A 375 14.64 34.25 -23.71
N PHE A 376 15.45 34.46 -22.65
CA PHE A 376 15.10 35.25 -21.49
C PHE A 376 16.14 36.33 -21.28
N ASP A 377 15.70 37.58 -21.35
CA ASP A 377 16.54 38.74 -21.00
C ASP A 377 16.82 38.80 -19.49
N GLU A 378 17.67 39.72 -19.06
CA GLU A 378 18.06 39.87 -17.65
C GLU A 378 16.86 40.08 -16.71
N ALA A 379 15.85 40.83 -17.15
CA ALA A 379 14.64 41.10 -16.37
C ALA A 379 13.83 39.83 -16.17
N LYS A 380 13.63 39.04 -17.23
CA LYS A 380 12.92 37.74 -17.17
C LYS A 380 13.71 36.69 -16.38
N GLN A 381 15.04 36.67 -16.49
CA GLN A 381 15.84 35.78 -15.64
C GLN A 381 15.75 36.17 -14.17
N ALA A 382 15.71 37.47 -13.84
CA ALA A 382 15.50 37.92 -12.47
C ALA A 382 14.11 37.49 -11.92
N GLU A 383 13.05 37.70 -12.72
CA GLU A 383 11.70 37.27 -12.39
C GLU A 383 11.62 35.76 -12.13
N LEU A 384 12.21 34.95 -13.03
CA LEU A 384 12.27 33.49 -12.87
C LEU A 384 13.04 33.06 -11.62
N LYS A 385 14.15 33.73 -11.30
CA LYS A 385 14.94 33.44 -10.09
C LYS A 385 14.18 33.73 -8.82
N GLU A 386 13.49 34.86 -8.78
CA GLU A 386 12.63 35.20 -7.62
C GLU A 386 11.51 34.20 -7.45
N GLN A 387 10.78 33.92 -8.53
CA GLN A 387 9.60 33.01 -8.50
C GLN A 387 9.98 31.58 -8.12
N LEU A 388 11.13 31.08 -8.63
CA LEU A 388 11.64 29.73 -8.36
C LEU A 388 12.59 29.69 -7.15
N GLN A 389 12.81 30.79 -6.46
CA GLN A 389 13.73 30.92 -5.31
C GLN A 389 15.12 30.35 -5.62
N VAL A 390 15.70 30.77 -6.74
CA VAL A 390 16.94 30.19 -7.28
C VAL A 390 18.17 30.68 -6.51
N GLU A 391 19.02 29.73 -6.13
CA GLU A 391 20.33 29.95 -5.54
C GLU A 391 21.45 29.46 -6.48
N GLU A 392 22.68 29.88 -6.23
CA GLU A 392 23.82 29.37 -7.00
C GLU A 392 23.95 27.86 -6.86
N GLY A 393 24.17 27.18 -7.98
CA GLY A 393 24.30 25.75 -8.05
C GLY A 393 22.97 24.99 -8.21
N ASP A 394 21.85 25.68 -8.34
CA ASP A 394 20.54 25.05 -8.56
C ASP A 394 20.36 24.57 -10.01
N LEU A 395 19.61 23.46 -10.17
CA LEU A 395 19.17 22.95 -11.48
C LEU A 395 17.65 23.17 -11.61
N LEU A 396 17.25 23.90 -12.64
CA LEU A 396 15.85 24.17 -12.96
C LEU A 396 15.39 23.25 -14.10
N LEU A 397 14.30 22.54 -13.88
CA LEU A 397 13.70 21.64 -14.88
C LEU A 397 12.28 22.12 -15.21
N PHE A 398 11.95 22.19 -16.49
CA PHE A 398 10.69 22.76 -16.99
C PHE A 398 9.96 21.77 -17.89
N VAL A 399 8.66 21.67 -17.72
CA VAL A 399 7.75 20.96 -18.65
C VAL A 399 6.66 21.92 -19.10
N ALA A 400 6.36 21.91 -20.39
CA ALA A 400 5.33 22.71 -21.04
C ALA A 400 4.47 21.82 -21.94
N ASP A 401 3.23 21.59 -21.53
CA ASP A 401 2.25 20.77 -22.29
C ASP A 401 0.83 21.01 -21.71
N LYS A 402 -0.14 20.12 -22.01
CA LYS A 402 -1.41 20.03 -21.28
C LYS A 402 -1.14 19.96 -19.78
N THR A 403 -1.98 20.56 -18.96
CA THR A 403 -1.78 20.64 -17.50
C THR A 403 -1.61 19.26 -16.85
N SER A 404 -2.41 18.27 -17.26
CA SER A 404 -2.29 16.89 -16.77
C SER A 404 -0.90 16.28 -17.04
N VAL A 405 -0.39 16.43 -18.27
CA VAL A 405 0.95 15.96 -18.65
C VAL A 405 2.04 16.65 -17.84
N VAL A 406 1.90 17.96 -17.60
CA VAL A 406 2.86 18.74 -16.80
C VAL A 406 2.89 18.22 -15.35
N HIS A 407 1.72 17.96 -14.77
CA HIS A 407 1.60 17.40 -13.42
C HIS A 407 2.23 16.00 -13.33
N ASP A 408 1.85 15.09 -14.21
CA ASP A 408 2.35 13.71 -14.20
C ASP A 408 3.87 13.66 -14.38
N ALA A 409 4.39 14.39 -15.36
CA ALA A 409 5.82 14.38 -15.67
C ALA A 409 6.69 15.02 -14.57
N LEU A 410 6.30 16.20 -14.07
CA LEU A 410 7.07 16.89 -13.01
C LEU A 410 6.87 16.21 -11.65
N GLY A 411 5.67 15.70 -11.35
CA GLY A 411 5.40 14.93 -10.14
C GLY A 411 6.26 13.67 -10.07
N ALA A 412 6.35 12.92 -11.17
CA ALA A 412 7.21 11.74 -11.26
C ALA A 412 8.70 12.10 -11.18
N LEU A 413 9.15 13.17 -11.87
CA LEU A 413 10.53 13.67 -11.77
C LEU A 413 10.88 14.09 -10.35
N ARG A 414 9.98 14.78 -9.66
CA ARG A 414 10.15 15.19 -8.27
C ARG A 414 10.47 14.01 -7.37
N LEU A 415 9.66 12.95 -7.45
CA LEU A 415 9.86 11.73 -6.64
C LEU A 415 11.16 11.02 -7.01
N LYS A 416 11.48 10.90 -8.30
CA LYS A 416 12.72 10.31 -8.77
C LYS A 416 13.96 11.06 -8.23
N LEU A 417 13.97 12.38 -8.35
CA LEU A 417 15.07 13.23 -7.89
C LEU A 417 15.16 13.26 -6.36
N GLY A 418 14.03 13.28 -5.66
CA GLY A 418 13.98 13.18 -4.20
C GLY A 418 14.65 11.92 -3.67
N LYS A 419 14.45 10.79 -4.37
CA LYS A 419 15.08 9.51 -4.05
C LYS A 419 16.57 9.49 -4.44
N GLU A 420 16.91 9.91 -5.65
CA GLU A 420 18.32 9.90 -6.14
C GLU A 420 19.24 10.82 -5.35
N LEU A 421 18.71 11.92 -4.84
CA LEU A 421 19.46 12.91 -4.05
C LEU A 421 19.33 12.66 -2.53
N GLU A 422 18.74 11.54 -2.12
CA GLU A 422 18.56 11.14 -0.71
C GLU A 422 17.87 12.22 0.15
N LEU A 423 16.89 12.93 -0.45
CA LEU A 423 16.13 13.99 0.24
C LEU A 423 15.01 13.44 1.12
N ILE A 424 14.67 12.17 0.96
CA ILE A 424 13.56 11.52 1.63
C ILE A 424 14.06 10.83 2.90
N ASP A 425 13.61 11.30 4.06
CA ASP A 425 13.84 10.61 5.34
C ASP A 425 12.81 9.49 5.51
N GLU A 426 13.24 8.25 5.32
CA GLU A 426 12.39 7.05 5.42
C GLU A 426 11.94 6.75 6.86
N SER A 427 12.48 7.42 7.87
CA SER A 427 12.07 7.27 9.27
C SER A 427 10.85 8.13 9.64
N VAL A 428 10.47 9.07 8.78
CA VAL A 428 9.39 10.03 9.00
C VAL A 428 8.07 9.51 8.43
N PHE A 429 6.99 9.70 9.18
CA PHE A 429 5.62 9.40 8.79
C PHE A 429 4.80 10.69 8.68
N ASN A 430 4.71 11.25 7.48
CA ASN A 430 3.94 12.46 7.19
C ASN A 430 2.55 12.09 6.68
N PHE A 431 1.55 12.19 7.56
CA PHE A 431 0.14 12.05 7.21
C PHE A 431 -0.45 13.39 6.79
N LEU A 432 -1.35 13.36 5.82
CA LEU A 432 -2.19 14.50 5.47
C LEU A 432 -3.50 14.04 4.85
N TRP A 433 -4.50 14.93 4.87
CA TRP A 433 -5.73 14.77 4.12
C TRP A 433 -5.66 15.52 2.80
N VAL A 434 -6.17 14.90 1.74
CA VAL A 434 -6.51 15.58 0.50
C VAL A 434 -8.03 15.72 0.46
N VAL A 435 -8.51 16.95 0.32
CA VAL A 435 -9.93 17.33 0.39
C VAL A 435 -10.34 18.18 -0.81
N ASP A 436 -11.61 18.56 -0.90
CA ASP A 436 -12.17 19.39 -1.97
C ASP A 436 -11.95 18.79 -3.38
N TRP A 437 -12.18 17.50 -3.48
CA TRP A 437 -12.08 16.74 -4.72
C TRP A 437 -13.09 17.20 -5.76
N PRO A 438 -12.78 17.11 -7.07
CA PRO A 438 -13.81 17.19 -8.10
C PRO A 438 -14.82 16.05 -7.90
N LEU A 439 -16.09 16.29 -8.16
CA LEU A 439 -17.12 15.27 -8.12
C LEU A 439 -17.03 14.34 -9.34
N LEU A 440 -16.79 14.94 -10.49
CA LEU A 440 -16.78 14.30 -11.80
C LEU A 440 -15.47 14.61 -12.53
N GLU A 441 -15.05 13.66 -13.33
CA GLU A 441 -14.02 13.83 -14.34
C GLU A 441 -14.62 13.60 -15.73
N LYS A 442 -14.10 14.29 -16.73
CA LYS A 442 -14.59 14.20 -18.10
C LYS A 442 -13.60 13.39 -18.94
N ASP A 443 -14.11 12.35 -19.58
CA ASP A 443 -13.40 11.67 -20.65
C ASP A 443 -13.45 12.53 -21.91
N GLU A 444 -12.31 13.06 -22.36
CA GLU A 444 -12.22 13.91 -23.54
C GLU A 444 -12.50 13.12 -24.84
N GLU A 445 -12.24 11.80 -24.88
CA GLU A 445 -12.41 10.96 -26.06
C GLU A 445 -13.88 10.51 -26.22
N GLU A 446 -14.50 10.08 -25.14
CA GLU A 446 -15.87 9.59 -25.13
C GLU A 446 -16.90 10.72 -24.86
N GLY A 447 -16.45 11.86 -24.35
CA GLY A 447 -17.27 13.03 -24.07
C GLY A 447 -18.27 12.84 -22.92
N ARG A 448 -18.08 11.80 -22.08
CA ARG A 448 -18.93 11.47 -20.94
C ARG A 448 -18.22 11.77 -19.60
N PHE A 449 -19.02 11.92 -18.56
CA PHE A 449 -18.52 12.03 -17.21
C PHE A 449 -18.38 10.66 -16.54
N TYR A 450 -17.41 10.55 -15.64
CA TYR A 450 -17.29 9.48 -14.67
C TYR A 450 -17.05 10.06 -13.28
N ALA A 451 -17.42 9.34 -12.24
CA ALA A 451 -17.25 9.80 -10.87
C ALA A 451 -15.77 9.75 -10.47
N ALA A 452 -15.24 10.83 -9.91
CA ALA A 452 -13.84 10.85 -9.45
C ALA A 452 -13.56 9.83 -8.34
N HIS A 453 -14.54 9.57 -7.45
CA HIS A 453 -14.46 8.53 -6.43
C HIS A 453 -15.38 7.35 -6.76
N HIS A 454 -16.69 7.52 -6.55
CA HIS A 454 -17.71 6.51 -6.88
C HIS A 454 -19.10 7.16 -7.05
N PRO A 455 -20.06 6.48 -7.69
CA PRO A 455 -21.39 7.04 -8.02
C PRO A 455 -22.24 7.48 -6.81
N PHE A 456 -21.87 7.04 -5.60
CA PHE A 456 -22.62 7.30 -4.37
C PHE A 456 -22.06 8.47 -3.55
N THR A 457 -21.04 9.16 -4.07
CA THR A 457 -20.40 10.30 -3.40
C THR A 457 -21.33 11.53 -3.44
N MET A 458 -21.57 12.12 -2.26
CA MET A 458 -22.37 13.31 -2.12
C MET A 458 -21.65 14.54 -2.69
N PRO A 459 -22.27 15.30 -3.60
CA PRO A 459 -21.76 16.61 -3.98
C PRO A 459 -21.78 17.58 -2.80
N VAL A 460 -20.97 18.63 -2.86
CA VAL A 460 -21.12 19.75 -1.95
C VAL A 460 -22.50 20.36 -2.17
N ARG A 461 -23.27 20.62 -1.09
CA ARG A 461 -24.67 21.00 -1.20
C ARG A 461 -24.87 22.33 -1.94
N ASP A 462 -23.96 23.25 -1.77
CA ASP A 462 -24.01 24.57 -2.46
C ASP A 462 -23.78 24.42 -3.98
N ASP A 463 -23.20 23.32 -4.42
CA ASP A 463 -22.94 23.03 -5.84
C ASP A 463 -24.10 22.30 -6.54
N LEU A 464 -25.16 21.91 -5.83
CA LEU A 464 -26.28 21.14 -6.42
C LEU A 464 -26.97 21.87 -7.59
N GLU A 465 -26.93 23.19 -7.61
CA GLU A 465 -27.47 24.00 -8.72
C GLU A 465 -26.62 23.85 -10.01
N LEU A 466 -25.35 23.42 -9.89
CA LEU A 466 -24.44 23.22 -11.01
C LEU A 466 -24.71 21.92 -11.79
N ILE A 467 -25.50 20.99 -11.25
CA ILE A 467 -25.83 19.70 -11.90
C ILE A 467 -26.34 19.91 -13.34
N GLU A 468 -27.12 20.98 -13.58
CA GLU A 468 -27.75 21.22 -14.88
C GLU A 468 -26.97 22.23 -15.75
N THR A 469 -25.97 22.93 -15.19
CA THR A 469 -25.27 24.03 -15.85
C THR A 469 -23.78 23.80 -16.08
N SER A 470 -23.07 23.31 -15.08
CA SER A 470 -21.62 23.13 -15.07
C SER A 470 -21.23 21.96 -14.16
N PRO A 471 -21.62 20.71 -14.47
CA PRO A 471 -21.36 19.56 -13.60
C PRO A 471 -19.87 19.29 -13.38
N GLU A 472 -19.00 19.72 -14.30
CA GLU A 472 -17.55 19.64 -14.20
C GLU A 472 -16.93 20.51 -13.09
N ASP A 473 -17.65 21.55 -12.64
CA ASP A 473 -17.19 22.47 -11.59
C ASP A 473 -17.61 22.01 -10.19
N MET A 474 -18.43 20.95 -10.10
CA MET A 474 -18.92 20.45 -8.81
C MET A 474 -17.81 19.80 -7.98
N LYS A 475 -17.83 20.10 -6.69
CA LYS A 475 -16.94 19.47 -5.69
C LYS A 475 -17.66 18.34 -4.95
N ALA A 476 -16.89 17.35 -4.54
CA ALA A 476 -17.32 16.20 -3.77
C ALA A 476 -17.08 16.42 -2.26
N GLN A 477 -17.98 15.90 -1.44
CA GLN A 477 -17.71 15.70 -0.01
C GLN A 477 -16.88 14.42 0.17
N ALA A 478 -15.66 14.44 -0.34
CA ALA A 478 -14.71 13.33 -0.35
C ALA A 478 -13.37 13.75 0.25
N TYR A 479 -12.67 12.77 0.79
CA TYR A 479 -11.41 12.96 1.52
C TYR A 479 -10.55 11.69 1.43
N ASP A 480 -9.26 11.87 1.13
CA ASP A 480 -8.28 10.79 1.10
C ASP A 480 -7.21 11.01 2.15
N LEU A 481 -6.90 9.96 2.90
CA LEU A 481 -5.79 9.94 3.84
C LEU A 481 -4.51 9.49 3.10
N VAL A 482 -3.52 10.35 3.10
CA VAL A 482 -2.24 10.12 2.44
C VAL A 482 -1.13 9.97 3.48
N LEU A 483 -0.23 9.03 3.26
CA LEU A 483 1.01 8.82 4.02
C LEU A 483 2.19 8.70 3.07
N ASN A 484 3.17 9.61 3.16
CA ASN A 484 4.44 9.48 2.47
C ASN A 484 4.32 9.23 0.94
N GLY A 485 3.39 9.89 0.28
CA GLY A 485 3.18 9.72 -1.16
C GLY A 485 2.29 8.54 -1.55
N TYR A 486 1.65 7.89 -0.58
CA TYR A 486 0.70 6.81 -0.81
C TYR A 486 -0.66 7.16 -0.25
N GLU A 487 -1.70 6.98 -1.04
CA GLU A 487 -3.08 6.95 -0.57
C GLU A 487 -3.27 5.72 0.32
N LEU A 488 -3.50 5.92 1.60
CA LEU A 488 -3.84 4.84 2.53
C LEU A 488 -5.27 4.39 2.37
N GLY A 489 -6.13 5.30 2.03
CA GLY A 489 -7.54 5.06 1.79
C GLY A 489 -8.31 6.35 1.68
N GLY A 490 -9.52 6.24 1.21
CA GLY A 490 -10.41 7.35 0.99
C GLY A 490 -11.83 7.09 1.46
N GLY A 491 -12.57 8.17 1.54
CA GLY A 491 -13.95 8.14 1.95
C GLY A 491 -14.74 9.32 1.44
N SER A 492 -16.04 9.28 1.68
CA SER A 492 -16.94 10.38 1.34
C SER A 492 -18.19 10.36 2.23
N ILE A 493 -18.89 11.47 2.27
CA ILE A 493 -20.30 11.47 2.61
C ILE A 493 -21.06 10.84 1.44
N ARG A 494 -22.08 10.02 1.73
CA ARG A 494 -22.85 9.33 0.71
C ARG A 494 -24.10 10.10 0.35
N ILE A 495 -24.53 9.94 -0.89
CA ILE A 495 -25.88 10.38 -1.28
C ILE A 495 -26.87 9.47 -0.53
N PHE A 496 -27.83 10.10 0.16
CA PHE A 496 -28.90 9.42 0.87
C PHE A 496 -30.31 9.90 0.41
N GLU A 497 -30.34 10.78 -0.57
CA GLU A 497 -31.55 11.35 -1.18
C GLU A 497 -31.69 10.72 -2.58
N LYS A 498 -32.81 10.03 -2.81
CA LYS A 498 -33.06 9.26 -4.04
C LYS A 498 -32.99 10.14 -5.32
N ASP A 499 -33.57 11.33 -5.28
CA ASP A 499 -33.59 12.27 -6.41
C ASP A 499 -32.19 12.78 -6.78
N ILE A 500 -31.33 13.01 -5.81
CA ILE A 500 -29.90 13.34 -6.06
C ILE A 500 -29.17 12.16 -6.67
N GLN A 501 -29.41 10.94 -6.16
CA GLN A 501 -28.79 9.72 -6.70
C GLN A 501 -29.21 9.45 -8.14
N GLU A 502 -30.50 9.64 -8.47
CA GLU A 502 -31.00 9.48 -9.84
C GLU A 502 -30.36 10.50 -10.80
N LYS A 503 -30.18 11.77 -10.36
CA LYS A 503 -29.46 12.78 -11.13
C LYS A 503 -28.00 12.40 -11.36
N MET A 504 -27.31 11.93 -10.33
CA MET A 504 -25.91 11.45 -10.45
C MET A 504 -25.79 10.32 -11.45
N PHE A 505 -26.67 9.32 -11.42
CA PHE A 505 -26.67 8.25 -12.42
C PHE A 505 -26.89 8.78 -13.84
N GLY A 506 -27.77 9.78 -13.99
CA GLY A 506 -28.00 10.45 -15.27
C GLY A 506 -26.74 11.15 -15.81
N LEU A 507 -25.98 11.86 -14.95
CA LEU A 507 -24.70 12.49 -15.34
C LEU A 507 -23.65 11.45 -15.77
N LEU A 508 -23.65 10.26 -15.15
CA LEU A 508 -22.76 9.16 -15.48
C LEU A 508 -23.21 8.35 -16.72
N GLY A 509 -24.33 8.76 -17.36
CA GLY A 509 -24.83 8.17 -18.59
C GLY A 509 -25.74 6.96 -18.41
N PHE A 510 -26.19 6.65 -17.19
CA PHE A 510 -27.18 5.59 -16.97
C PHE A 510 -28.59 6.06 -17.35
N SER A 511 -29.33 5.27 -18.10
CA SER A 511 -30.78 5.41 -18.16
C SER A 511 -31.42 5.05 -16.81
N LYS A 512 -32.66 5.45 -16.59
CA LYS A 512 -33.37 5.10 -15.34
C LYS A 512 -33.55 3.60 -15.19
N GLU A 513 -33.79 2.91 -16.30
CA GLU A 513 -33.96 1.47 -16.36
C GLU A 513 -32.66 0.74 -16.01
N GLU A 514 -31.52 1.15 -16.58
CA GLU A 514 -30.19 0.58 -16.29
C GLU A 514 -29.78 0.84 -14.84
N ALA A 515 -29.98 2.05 -14.34
CA ALA A 515 -29.71 2.38 -12.94
C ALA A 515 -30.54 1.52 -11.97
N TYR A 516 -31.82 1.32 -12.29
CA TYR A 516 -32.70 0.49 -11.47
C TYR A 516 -32.37 -1.00 -11.57
N GLU A 517 -32.01 -1.50 -12.75
CA GLU A 517 -31.57 -2.88 -12.90
C GLU A 517 -30.33 -3.19 -12.05
N GLN A 518 -29.40 -2.26 -11.98
CA GLN A 518 -28.11 -2.45 -11.26
C GLN A 518 -28.23 -2.11 -9.77
N PHE A 519 -28.88 -1.03 -9.40
CA PHE A 519 -28.91 -0.43 -8.07
C PHE A 519 -30.31 -0.28 -7.48
N GLY A 520 -31.34 -0.89 -8.09
CA GLY A 520 -32.74 -0.75 -7.68
C GLY A 520 -32.96 -1.07 -6.19
N PHE A 521 -32.29 -2.10 -5.67
CA PHE A 521 -32.39 -2.47 -4.26
C PHE A 521 -31.89 -1.36 -3.30
N LEU A 522 -30.90 -0.56 -3.72
CA LEU A 522 -30.42 0.60 -2.96
C LEU A 522 -31.37 1.79 -3.10
N LEU A 523 -31.85 2.07 -4.33
CA LEU A 523 -32.83 3.13 -4.59
C LEU A 523 -34.16 2.89 -3.85
N ASP A 524 -34.61 1.63 -3.77
CA ASP A 524 -35.78 1.26 -2.99
C ASP A 524 -35.54 1.43 -1.49
N ALA A 525 -34.36 1.08 -1.00
CA ALA A 525 -33.98 1.29 0.39
C ALA A 525 -34.02 2.78 0.77
N PHE A 526 -33.68 3.67 -0.16
CA PHE A 526 -33.69 5.12 0.07
C PHE A 526 -35.11 5.69 0.28
N GLU A 527 -36.15 4.96 -0.05
CA GLU A 527 -37.53 5.33 0.24
C GLU A 527 -37.96 5.08 1.70
N HIS A 528 -37.10 4.43 2.49
CA HIS A 528 -37.42 3.97 3.85
C HIS A 528 -36.71 4.74 4.97
N GLY A 529 -36.41 6.02 4.77
CA GLY A 529 -35.86 6.87 5.81
C GLY A 529 -34.38 6.63 6.08
N VAL A 530 -33.56 6.86 5.09
CA VAL A 530 -32.10 6.70 5.18
C VAL A 530 -31.48 7.84 5.98
N PRO A 531 -30.66 7.56 7.01
CA PRO A 531 -29.91 8.60 7.70
C PRO A 531 -28.82 9.17 6.81
N PRO A 532 -28.43 10.45 6.99
CA PRO A 532 -27.15 10.92 6.47
C PRO A 532 -26.02 10.01 6.95
N HIS A 533 -25.15 9.57 6.08
CA HIS A 533 -24.07 8.64 6.42
C HIS A 533 -22.85 8.86 5.55
N GLY A 534 -21.72 8.34 6.01
CA GLY A 534 -20.45 8.39 5.32
C GLY A 534 -19.47 7.43 5.94
N GLY A 535 -18.32 7.28 5.32
CA GLY A 535 -17.31 6.33 5.80
C GLY A 535 -15.98 6.47 5.10
N ILE A 536 -15.07 5.59 5.48
CA ILE A 536 -13.72 5.50 4.94
C ILE A 536 -13.30 4.04 4.81
N ALA A 537 -12.52 3.73 3.80
CA ALA A 537 -11.89 2.44 3.63
C ALA A 537 -10.38 2.61 3.57
N LEU A 538 -9.65 1.95 4.48
CA LEU A 538 -8.18 2.00 4.55
C LEU A 538 -7.58 0.71 4.02
N GLY A 539 -6.60 0.81 3.10
CA GLY A 539 -5.86 -0.34 2.58
C GLY A 539 -4.91 -0.91 3.63
N LEU A 540 -5.33 -2.00 4.30
CA LEU A 540 -4.54 -2.62 5.37
C LEU A 540 -3.17 -3.09 4.86
N ASP A 541 -3.11 -3.71 3.69
CA ASP A 541 -1.87 -4.22 3.11
C ASP A 541 -0.87 -3.09 2.87
N ARG A 542 -1.34 -1.96 2.34
CA ARG A 542 -0.51 -0.78 2.05
C ARG A 542 -0.01 -0.11 3.33
N LEU A 543 -0.88 0.04 4.34
CA LEU A 543 -0.46 0.57 5.64
C LEU A 543 0.63 -0.29 6.26
N VAL A 544 0.45 -1.62 6.30
CA VAL A 544 1.46 -2.54 6.83
C VAL A 544 2.76 -2.48 6.02
N MET A 545 2.68 -2.36 4.69
CA MET A 545 3.86 -2.19 3.82
C MET A 545 4.69 -0.98 4.26
N LEU A 546 4.05 0.17 4.43
CA LEU A 546 4.72 1.42 4.83
C LEU A 546 5.29 1.32 6.26
N LEU A 547 4.53 0.81 7.21
CA LEU A 547 4.98 0.67 8.60
C LEU A 547 6.11 -0.34 8.77
N ALA A 548 6.14 -1.39 7.94
CA ALA A 548 7.19 -2.40 7.93
C ALA A 548 8.43 -1.99 7.10
N GLY A 549 8.41 -0.82 6.44
CA GLY A 549 9.49 -0.38 5.56
C GLY A 549 9.69 -1.30 4.35
N ARG A 550 8.60 -1.89 3.82
CA ARG A 550 8.64 -2.75 2.65
C ARG A 550 8.34 -1.96 1.38
N SER A 551 8.99 -2.31 0.30
CA SER A 551 8.79 -1.68 -1.01
C SER A 551 7.77 -2.41 -1.89
N ASN A 552 7.27 -3.58 -1.43
CA ASN A 552 6.37 -4.43 -2.19
C ASN A 552 5.22 -4.92 -1.32
N LEU A 553 4.00 -4.73 -1.80
CA LEU A 553 2.78 -5.15 -1.12
C LEU A 553 2.73 -6.67 -0.87
N ARG A 554 3.33 -7.46 -1.74
CA ARG A 554 3.39 -8.93 -1.62
C ARG A 554 4.10 -9.41 -0.36
N ASP A 555 5.01 -8.60 0.21
CA ASP A 555 5.67 -8.94 1.46
C ASP A 555 4.75 -8.85 2.68
N THR A 556 3.63 -8.14 2.56
CA THR A 556 2.65 -7.96 3.65
C THR A 556 1.48 -8.96 3.62
N ILE A 557 1.44 -9.80 2.60
CA ILE A 557 0.40 -10.83 2.40
C ILE A 557 1.04 -12.20 2.52
N ALA A 558 0.44 -13.10 3.30
CA ALA A 558 1.04 -14.42 3.54
C ALA A 558 1.24 -15.21 2.24
N PHE A 559 0.23 -15.26 1.37
CA PHE A 559 0.26 -15.96 0.09
C PHE A 559 -0.26 -15.05 -1.03
N PRO A 560 0.55 -14.11 -1.53
CA PRO A 560 0.14 -13.16 -2.56
C PRO A 560 0.14 -13.80 -3.94
N LYS A 561 -0.46 -13.09 -4.91
CA LYS A 561 -0.28 -13.38 -6.33
C LYS A 561 0.97 -12.67 -6.87
N THR A 562 1.56 -13.25 -7.93
CA THR A 562 2.63 -12.60 -8.71
C THR A 562 2.10 -11.40 -9.49
N ALA A 563 2.98 -10.65 -10.15
CA ALA A 563 2.60 -9.55 -11.05
C ALA A 563 1.71 -10.01 -12.23
N SER A 564 1.74 -11.31 -12.57
CA SER A 564 0.88 -11.92 -13.59
C SER A 564 -0.42 -12.51 -13.04
N ALA A 565 -0.84 -12.12 -11.83
CA ALA A 565 -2.04 -12.60 -11.14
C ALA A 565 -2.07 -14.12 -10.91
N SER A 566 -0.91 -14.77 -10.80
CA SER A 566 -0.80 -16.21 -10.58
C SER A 566 -0.20 -16.53 -9.20
N CYS A 567 -0.49 -17.71 -8.67
CA CYS A 567 0.14 -18.26 -7.48
C CYS A 567 1.08 -19.41 -7.87
N VAL A 568 2.38 -19.16 -7.85
CA VAL A 568 3.40 -20.16 -8.22
C VAL A 568 3.59 -21.28 -7.18
N LEU A 569 3.00 -21.13 -6.00
CA LEU A 569 3.00 -22.16 -4.96
C LEU A 569 1.92 -23.22 -5.22
N THR A 570 0.74 -22.80 -5.66
CA THR A 570 -0.44 -23.67 -5.83
C THR A 570 -0.81 -23.89 -7.29
N ASP A 571 -0.07 -23.28 -8.22
CA ASP A 571 -0.34 -23.26 -9.67
C ASP A 571 -1.75 -22.70 -10.01
N ALA A 572 -2.23 -21.72 -9.19
CA ALA A 572 -3.49 -21.04 -9.47
C ALA A 572 -3.25 -19.79 -10.38
N PRO A 573 -4.17 -19.52 -11.35
CA PRO A 573 -5.37 -20.25 -11.69
C PRO A 573 -5.05 -21.56 -12.41
N GLY A 574 -5.85 -22.59 -12.18
CA GLY A 574 -5.70 -23.94 -12.76
C GLY A 574 -6.80 -24.26 -13.76
N HIS A 575 -6.60 -25.36 -14.49
CA HIS A 575 -7.63 -25.90 -15.37
C HIS A 575 -8.74 -26.61 -14.57
N VAL A 576 -9.96 -26.51 -15.05
CA VAL A 576 -11.10 -27.27 -14.55
C VAL A 576 -11.44 -28.40 -15.52
N SER A 577 -12.06 -29.47 -15.03
CA SER A 577 -12.48 -30.61 -15.86
C SER A 577 -13.70 -30.24 -16.73
N GLU A 578 -13.86 -30.94 -17.86
CA GLU A 578 -15.05 -30.78 -18.71
C GLU A 578 -16.33 -31.06 -17.94
N ALA A 579 -16.35 -32.07 -17.07
CA ALA A 579 -17.49 -32.38 -16.22
C ALA A 579 -17.91 -31.20 -15.31
N GLN A 580 -16.94 -30.47 -14.77
CA GLN A 580 -17.22 -29.25 -13.97
C GLN A 580 -17.78 -28.12 -14.84
N LEU A 581 -17.33 -27.99 -16.09
CA LEU A 581 -17.88 -27.01 -17.01
C LEU A 581 -19.29 -27.38 -17.45
N ASP A 582 -19.55 -28.66 -17.72
CA ASP A 582 -20.88 -29.17 -18.07
C ASP A 582 -21.89 -28.95 -16.93
N GLU A 583 -21.48 -29.20 -15.66
CA GLU A 583 -22.32 -28.91 -14.48
C GLU A 583 -22.69 -27.42 -14.36
N LEU A 584 -21.88 -26.53 -14.91
CA LEU A 584 -22.08 -25.09 -14.92
C LEU A 584 -22.71 -24.58 -16.21
N SER A 585 -22.99 -25.45 -17.18
CA SER A 585 -23.45 -25.10 -18.52
C SER A 585 -22.51 -24.11 -19.24
N LEU A 586 -21.20 -24.28 -19.07
CA LEU A 586 -20.15 -23.40 -19.60
C LEU A 586 -19.29 -24.10 -20.63
N ALA A 587 -18.76 -23.33 -21.58
CA ALA A 587 -17.75 -23.78 -22.53
C ALA A 587 -16.61 -22.75 -22.65
N ILE A 588 -15.37 -23.24 -22.75
CA ILE A 588 -14.20 -22.39 -22.95
C ILE A 588 -14.04 -22.05 -24.44
N LYS A 589 -14.18 -20.77 -24.78
CA LYS A 589 -13.77 -20.25 -26.11
C LYS A 589 -12.28 -19.91 -26.08
N THR A 590 -11.44 -20.73 -26.69
CA THR A 590 -10.03 -20.37 -26.92
C THR A 590 -9.94 -19.33 -28.03
N LYS A 591 -9.35 -18.16 -27.75
CA LYS A 591 -8.95 -17.25 -28.82
C LYS A 591 -7.82 -17.93 -29.59
N VAL A 592 -8.03 -18.21 -30.87
CA VAL A 592 -6.94 -18.60 -31.77
C VAL A 592 -5.95 -17.44 -31.78
N LYS A 593 -4.75 -17.67 -31.25
CA LYS A 593 -3.66 -16.69 -31.39
C LYS A 593 -3.42 -16.51 -32.91
N GLN A 594 -3.81 -15.36 -33.43
CA GLN A 594 -3.42 -14.94 -34.81
C GLN A 594 -1.94 -14.59 -34.81
#